data_b70d408c1e00c2b5fbb8675723278a6c
#
_entry.id   b70d408c1e00c2b5fbb8675723278a6c
#
_cell.length_a   1.000
_cell.length_b   1.000
_cell.length_c   1.000
_cell.angle_alpha   90.00
_cell.angle_beta   90.00
_cell.angle_gamma   90.00
#
_symmetry.space_group_name_H-M   'P 1'
#
loop_
_entity.id
_entity.type
_entity.pdbx_description
1 polymer ?
#
loop_
_entity_poly.entity_id
_entity_poly.type
_entity_poly.pdbx_seq_one_letter_code
_entity_poly.pdbx_strand_id
1 'polypeptide(L)'
;MSNIGFIGVGLMGSAMAHRLIDKGHTLTVLGNRARDQIDALVGRGATEAPNASALAQSSEIVMLCVGTSDQVESRMRGDDGVLAGLNADTVVIDFGTSLPGSTKALAAEVAQAGGHFLDAPLGRTPAHAVDGLLNIMCAGDEGAYNKVLPVLKDVGENIFHLGDSGSGHTVKLINNFFGMTVANAMCEAFAMACLLYTSPSPRDS
;
A
#
# COMPACT_ATOMS: atom_id res chain seq x y z
N MET A 1 19.78 3.05 -5.42
CA MET A 1 19.12 2.19 -6.41
C MET A 1 18.83 0.86 -5.76
N SER A 2 17.60 0.35 -5.87
CA SER A 2 17.17 -0.93 -5.28
C SER A 2 16.37 -1.71 -6.31
N ASN A 3 16.39 -3.05 -6.20
CA ASN A 3 15.55 -3.94 -6.97
C ASN A 3 14.23 -4.14 -6.23
N ILE A 4 13.14 -3.65 -6.79
CA ILE A 4 11.83 -3.60 -6.13
C ILE A 4 10.83 -4.46 -6.90
N GLY A 5 10.23 -5.42 -6.22
CA GLY A 5 9.06 -6.13 -6.69
C GLY A 5 7.78 -5.41 -6.28
N PHE A 6 6.90 -5.09 -7.22
CA PHE A 6 5.67 -4.35 -6.92
C PHE A 6 4.42 -5.16 -7.31
N ILE A 7 3.57 -5.43 -6.32
CA ILE A 7 2.33 -6.20 -6.46
C ILE A 7 1.14 -5.28 -6.18
N GLY A 8 0.26 -5.13 -7.17
CA GLY A 8 -0.94 -4.30 -7.02
C GLY A 8 -0.79 -2.90 -7.61
N VAL A 9 -0.76 -2.79 -8.92
CA VAL A 9 -0.66 -1.54 -9.68
C VAL A 9 -2.02 -0.93 -10.01
N GLY A 10 -2.89 -0.82 -9.00
CA GLY A 10 -4.11 -0.01 -9.07
C GLY A 10 -3.79 1.49 -9.10
N LEU A 11 -4.79 2.35 -8.85
CA LEU A 11 -4.61 3.81 -8.90
C LEU A 11 -3.44 4.31 -8.04
N MET A 12 -3.36 3.85 -6.79
CA MET A 12 -2.31 4.23 -5.86
C MET A 12 -0.98 3.56 -6.21
N GLY A 13 -1.00 2.23 -6.40
CA GLY A 13 0.23 1.46 -6.67
C GLY A 13 0.88 1.82 -8.00
N SER A 14 0.10 2.14 -9.04
CA SER A 14 0.63 2.60 -10.33
C SER A 14 1.37 3.94 -10.18
N ALA A 15 0.79 4.90 -9.47
CA ALA A 15 1.44 6.20 -9.23
C ALA A 15 2.78 6.03 -8.49
N MET A 16 2.80 5.19 -7.44
CA MET A 16 4.02 4.87 -6.71
C MET A 16 5.06 4.17 -7.59
N ALA A 17 4.64 3.17 -8.38
CA ALA A 17 5.53 2.42 -9.26
C ALA A 17 6.19 3.30 -10.33
N HIS A 18 5.42 4.18 -10.97
CA HIS A 18 5.96 5.17 -11.91
C HIS A 18 6.98 6.09 -11.23
N ARG A 19 6.67 6.56 -10.03
CA ARG A 19 7.56 7.42 -9.25
C ARG A 19 8.88 6.72 -8.90
N LEU A 20 8.83 5.44 -8.50
CA LEU A 20 10.02 4.66 -8.20
C LEU A 20 10.94 4.49 -9.43
N ILE A 21 10.37 4.30 -10.63
CA ILE A 21 11.13 4.31 -11.89
C ILE A 21 11.79 5.67 -12.12
N ASP A 22 11.07 6.79 -11.90
CA ASP A 22 11.61 8.15 -12.03
C ASP A 22 12.78 8.41 -11.08
N LYS A 23 12.78 7.74 -9.93
CA LYS A 23 13.87 7.79 -8.93
C LYS A 23 15.02 6.83 -9.23
N GLY A 24 14.94 6.09 -10.33
CA GLY A 24 15.99 5.22 -10.84
C GLY A 24 16.04 3.84 -10.20
N HIS A 25 14.96 3.38 -9.55
CA HIS A 25 14.86 2.00 -9.08
C HIS A 25 14.56 1.04 -10.22
N THR A 26 15.07 -0.20 -10.11
CA THR A 26 14.68 -1.30 -11.00
C THR A 26 13.38 -1.91 -10.49
N LEU A 27 12.36 -1.99 -11.35
CA LEU A 27 11.06 -2.50 -10.98
C LEU A 27 10.75 -3.84 -11.64
N THR A 28 10.28 -4.80 -10.84
CA THR A 28 9.62 -6.01 -11.30
C THR A 28 8.16 -5.95 -10.86
N VAL A 29 7.21 -6.08 -11.78
CA VAL A 29 5.78 -5.98 -11.49
C VAL A 29 5.08 -7.32 -11.69
N LEU A 30 4.01 -7.56 -10.93
CA LEU A 30 3.17 -8.73 -11.12
C LEU A 30 1.95 -8.35 -11.97
N GLY A 31 1.81 -9.03 -13.11
CA GLY A 31 0.66 -8.86 -14.01
C GLY A 31 -0.67 -9.16 -13.34
N ASN A 32 -1.72 -8.44 -13.75
CA ASN A 32 -3.10 -8.66 -13.33
C ASN A 32 -4.05 -8.46 -14.53
N ARG A 33 -5.36 -8.61 -14.30
CA ARG A 33 -6.41 -8.48 -15.33
C ARG A 33 -6.43 -7.11 -16.02
N ALA A 34 -6.16 -6.04 -15.28
CA ALA A 34 -6.02 -4.69 -15.84
C ALA A 34 -4.63 -4.49 -16.45
N ARG A 35 -4.50 -4.73 -17.74
CA ARG A 35 -3.20 -4.71 -18.46
C ARG A 35 -2.62 -3.32 -18.63
N ASP A 36 -3.45 -2.29 -18.82
CA ASP A 36 -3.00 -0.94 -19.21
C ASP A 36 -1.88 -0.38 -18.31
N GLN A 37 -2.01 -0.57 -16.99
CA GLN A 37 -1.01 -0.08 -16.03
C GLN A 37 0.29 -0.91 -16.08
N ILE A 38 0.18 -2.22 -16.27
CA ILE A 38 1.33 -3.11 -16.40
C ILE A 38 2.10 -2.76 -17.68
N ASP A 39 1.40 -2.67 -18.81
CA ASP A 39 2.02 -2.38 -20.12
C ASP A 39 2.68 -0.99 -20.12
N ALA A 40 2.08 -0.01 -19.45
CA ALA A 40 2.68 1.32 -19.26
C ALA A 40 3.99 1.25 -18.44
N LEU A 41 4.04 0.46 -17.37
CA LEU A 41 5.25 0.28 -16.56
C LEU A 41 6.34 -0.49 -17.31
N VAL A 42 5.96 -1.57 -18.02
CA VAL A 42 6.88 -2.34 -18.88
C VAL A 42 7.45 -1.45 -19.99
N GLY A 43 6.63 -0.61 -20.63
CA GLY A 43 7.08 0.39 -21.60
C GLY A 43 8.07 1.41 -21.04
N ARG A 44 8.15 1.56 -19.72
CA ARG A 44 9.12 2.40 -19.00
C ARG A 44 10.32 1.62 -18.43
N GLY A 45 10.45 0.33 -18.76
CA GLY A 45 11.58 -0.50 -18.38
C GLY A 45 11.36 -1.40 -17.16
N ALA A 46 10.13 -1.49 -16.62
CA ALA A 46 9.82 -2.52 -15.63
C ALA A 46 9.78 -3.92 -16.27
N THR A 47 10.13 -4.94 -15.51
CA THR A 47 10.02 -6.34 -15.91
C THR A 47 8.72 -6.93 -15.35
N GLU A 48 7.99 -7.72 -16.15
CA GLU A 48 6.82 -8.44 -15.65
C GLU A 48 7.25 -9.85 -15.20
N ALA A 49 6.92 -10.19 -13.94
CA ALA A 49 7.16 -11.54 -13.40
C ALA A 49 5.98 -12.48 -13.69
N PRO A 50 6.24 -13.78 -13.90
CA PRO A 50 5.19 -14.77 -14.14
C PRO A 50 4.32 -15.04 -12.91
N ASN A 51 4.88 -14.92 -11.70
CA ASN A 51 4.19 -15.10 -10.42
C ASN A 51 4.88 -14.31 -9.30
N ALA A 52 4.27 -14.30 -8.10
CA ALA A 52 4.80 -13.53 -6.97
C ALA A 52 6.09 -14.14 -6.39
N SER A 53 6.29 -15.45 -6.51
CA SER A 53 7.52 -16.12 -6.12
C SER A 53 8.72 -15.65 -6.96
N ALA A 54 8.59 -15.67 -8.29
CA ALA A 54 9.63 -15.17 -9.19
C ALA A 54 9.93 -13.68 -9.02
N LEU A 55 8.90 -12.89 -8.73
CA LEU A 55 9.05 -11.47 -8.38
C LEU A 55 9.89 -11.32 -7.11
N ALA A 56 9.58 -12.08 -6.06
CA ALA A 56 10.30 -12.00 -4.79
C ALA A 56 11.76 -12.42 -4.94
N GLN A 57 12.05 -13.48 -5.72
CA GLN A 57 13.41 -13.95 -5.98
C GLN A 57 14.33 -12.89 -6.60
N SER A 58 13.77 -11.98 -7.40
CA SER A 58 14.52 -10.93 -8.09
C SER A 58 14.57 -9.62 -7.31
N SER A 59 14.00 -9.56 -6.09
CA SER A 59 13.76 -8.32 -5.37
C SER A 59 14.46 -8.27 -4.01
N GLU A 60 14.99 -7.11 -3.66
CA GLU A 60 15.48 -6.77 -2.31
C GLU A 60 14.33 -6.25 -1.43
N ILE A 61 13.34 -5.62 -2.07
CA ILE A 61 12.14 -5.07 -1.43
C ILE A 61 10.92 -5.54 -2.22
N VAL A 62 9.93 -6.10 -1.54
CA VAL A 62 8.64 -6.46 -2.14
C VAL A 62 7.57 -5.54 -1.59
N MET A 63 6.91 -4.80 -2.46
CA MET A 63 5.85 -3.85 -2.13
C MET A 63 4.49 -4.39 -2.55
N LEU A 64 3.54 -4.44 -1.61
CA LEU A 64 2.15 -4.81 -1.88
C LEU A 64 1.25 -3.58 -1.72
N CYS A 65 0.43 -3.30 -2.72
CA CYS A 65 -0.58 -2.24 -2.68
C CYS A 65 -1.91 -2.79 -3.22
N VAL A 66 -2.54 -3.67 -2.44
CA VAL A 66 -3.78 -4.37 -2.79
C VAL A 66 -4.91 -3.99 -1.83
N GLY A 67 -6.15 -4.36 -2.16
CA GLY A 67 -7.34 -3.78 -1.53
C GLY A 67 -7.74 -4.39 -0.18
N THR A 68 -7.40 -5.66 0.10
CA THR A 68 -7.86 -6.38 1.29
C THR A 68 -6.78 -7.30 1.87
N SER A 69 -6.92 -7.64 3.16
CA SER A 69 -6.04 -8.61 3.84
C SER A 69 -6.02 -9.96 3.12
N ASP A 70 -7.18 -10.46 2.67
CA ASP A 70 -7.26 -11.74 1.94
C ASP A 70 -6.45 -11.70 0.64
N GLN A 71 -6.43 -10.54 -0.04
CA GLN A 71 -5.61 -10.37 -1.23
C GLN A 71 -4.13 -10.36 -0.89
N VAL A 72 -3.72 -9.70 0.21
CA VAL A 72 -2.33 -9.74 0.70
C VAL A 72 -1.93 -11.19 1.01
N GLU A 73 -2.72 -11.90 1.81
CA GLU A 73 -2.47 -13.29 2.17
C GLU A 73 -2.37 -14.21 0.94
N SER A 74 -3.27 -14.03 -0.03
CA SER A 74 -3.25 -14.78 -1.29
C SER A 74 -2.01 -14.52 -2.14
N ARG A 75 -1.38 -13.35 -2.06
CA ARG A 75 -0.13 -13.03 -2.76
C ARG A 75 1.10 -13.48 -1.98
N MET A 76 0.98 -13.58 -0.67
CA MET A 76 2.08 -14.00 0.20
C MET A 76 2.27 -15.52 0.22
N ARG A 77 1.16 -16.29 0.27
CA ARG A 77 1.17 -17.74 0.52
C ARG A 77 1.04 -18.58 -0.76
N GLY A 78 1.33 -19.87 -0.64
CA GLY A 78 1.28 -20.86 -1.73
C GLY A 78 2.57 -20.94 -2.53
N ASP A 79 2.64 -21.92 -3.44
CA ASP A 79 3.87 -22.24 -4.21
C ASP A 79 4.30 -21.09 -5.14
N ASP A 80 3.35 -20.31 -5.62
CA ASP A 80 3.56 -19.12 -6.45
C ASP A 80 3.60 -17.81 -5.64
N GLY A 81 3.49 -17.88 -4.30
CA GLY A 81 3.45 -16.73 -3.40
C GLY A 81 4.82 -16.14 -3.10
N VAL A 82 4.83 -14.92 -2.55
CA VAL A 82 6.05 -14.19 -2.17
C VAL A 82 6.93 -15.03 -1.23
N LEU A 83 6.32 -15.71 -0.25
CA LEU A 83 7.06 -16.53 0.73
C LEU A 83 7.87 -17.65 0.08
N ALA A 84 7.37 -18.27 -1.00
CA ALA A 84 8.07 -19.34 -1.70
C ALA A 84 9.32 -18.86 -2.45
N GLY A 85 9.40 -17.58 -2.79
CA GLY A 85 10.55 -16.99 -3.49
C GLY A 85 11.35 -16.01 -2.64
N LEU A 86 11.08 -15.90 -1.34
CA LEU A 86 11.69 -14.91 -0.49
C LEU A 86 13.18 -15.18 -0.25
N ASN A 87 14.03 -14.22 -0.53
CA ASN A 87 15.44 -14.29 -0.15
C ASN A 87 15.63 -13.82 1.30
N ALA A 88 16.72 -14.25 1.92
CA ALA A 88 17.12 -13.73 3.22
C ALA A 88 17.28 -12.19 3.15
N ASP A 89 16.94 -11.53 4.25
CA ASP A 89 16.99 -10.07 4.39
C ASP A 89 16.09 -9.26 3.44
N THR A 90 15.24 -9.91 2.62
CA THR A 90 14.22 -9.20 1.82
C THR A 90 13.22 -8.50 2.74
N VAL A 91 12.90 -7.25 2.44
CA VAL A 91 11.87 -6.50 3.17
C VAL A 91 10.58 -6.51 2.38
N VAL A 92 9.53 -7.06 2.97
CA VAL A 92 8.16 -7.03 2.43
C VAL A 92 7.40 -5.87 3.07
N ILE A 93 6.76 -5.03 2.26
CA ILE A 93 6.03 -3.84 2.71
C ILE A 93 4.58 -3.91 2.23
N ASP A 94 3.62 -3.92 3.17
CA ASP A 94 2.19 -3.83 2.86
C ASP A 94 1.71 -2.37 2.98
N PHE A 95 1.43 -1.74 1.85
CA PHE A 95 0.86 -0.40 1.76
C PHE A 95 -0.68 -0.38 1.80
N GLY A 96 -1.31 -1.53 1.89
CA GLY A 96 -2.76 -1.67 1.96
C GLY A 96 -3.35 -1.15 3.27
N THR A 97 -4.61 -1.49 3.48
CA THR A 97 -5.29 -1.31 4.76
C THR A 97 -5.74 -2.69 5.21
N SER A 98 -4.89 -3.35 5.98
CA SER A 98 -5.04 -4.74 6.39
C SER A 98 -5.48 -4.86 7.85
N LEU A 99 -6.03 -6.03 8.21
CA LEU A 99 -6.35 -6.36 9.60
C LEU A 99 -5.04 -6.60 10.38
N PRO A 100 -4.83 -5.97 11.55
CA PRO A 100 -3.60 -6.11 12.33
C PRO A 100 -3.26 -7.55 12.72
N GLY A 101 -4.28 -8.42 12.89
CA GLY A 101 -4.08 -9.84 13.15
C GLY A 101 -3.45 -10.59 11.98
N SER A 102 -3.93 -10.33 10.75
CA SER A 102 -3.34 -10.85 9.51
C SER A 102 -1.90 -10.36 9.32
N THR A 103 -1.67 -9.07 9.54
CA THR A 103 -0.34 -8.45 9.49
C THR A 103 0.66 -9.16 10.39
N LYS A 104 0.30 -9.39 11.68
CA LYS A 104 1.17 -10.06 12.65
C LYS A 104 1.46 -11.51 12.25
N ALA A 105 0.46 -12.22 11.72
CA ALA A 105 0.65 -13.59 11.24
C ALA A 105 1.65 -13.63 10.07
N LEU A 106 1.46 -12.77 9.06
CA LEU A 106 2.37 -12.67 7.91
C LEU A 106 3.78 -12.22 8.32
N ALA A 107 3.90 -11.29 9.27
CA ALA A 107 5.20 -10.86 9.79
C ALA A 107 5.97 -12.06 10.42
N ALA A 108 5.28 -12.92 11.17
CA ALA A 108 5.88 -14.13 11.73
C ALA A 108 6.30 -15.13 10.64
N GLU A 109 5.48 -15.35 9.61
CA GLU A 109 5.79 -16.23 8.47
C GLU A 109 7.00 -15.73 7.68
N VAL A 110 7.07 -14.42 7.40
CA VAL A 110 8.19 -13.79 6.71
C VAL A 110 9.48 -13.87 7.52
N ALA A 111 9.40 -13.66 8.84
CA ALA A 111 10.55 -13.81 9.73
C ALA A 111 11.07 -15.26 9.77
N GLN A 112 10.18 -16.27 9.76
CA GLN A 112 10.57 -17.68 9.66
C GLN A 112 11.27 -18.00 8.33
N ALA A 113 10.93 -17.29 7.25
CA ALA A 113 11.61 -17.40 5.95
C ALA A 113 12.90 -16.57 5.86
N GLY A 114 13.29 -15.86 6.91
CA GLY A 114 14.52 -15.05 6.98
C GLY A 114 14.41 -13.64 6.43
N GLY A 115 13.20 -13.17 6.16
CA GLY A 115 12.92 -11.80 5.71
C GLY A 115 12.32 -10.92 6.80
N HIS A 116 11.92 -9.71 6.43
CA HIS A 116 11.28 -8.72 7.30
C HIS A 116 9.95 -8.26 6.71
N PHE A 117 8.94 -8.06 7.55
CA PHE A 117 7.63 -7.55 7.12
C PHE A 117 7.34 -6.21 7.79
N LEU A 118 6.97 -5.21 7.00
CA LEU A 118 6.55 -3.90 7.47
C LEU A 118 5.12 -3.63 7.00
N ASP A 119 4.26 -3.18 7.87
CA ASP A 119 2.99 -2.57 7.51
C ASP A 119 3.17 -1.05 7.38
N ALA A 120 2.77 -0.52 6.23
CA ALA A 120 3.04 0.87 5.87
C ALA A 120 1.85 1.55 5.17
N PRO A 121 0.63 1.48 5.75
CA PRO A 121 -0.54 2.03 5.11
C PRO A 121 -0.40 3.52 4.81
N LEU A 122 -1.08 3.93 3.73
CA LEU A 122 -0.93 5.24 3.11
C LEU A 122 -2.02 6.21 3.56
N GLY A 123 -1.64 7.46 3.71
CA GLY A 123 -2.54 8.61 3.73
C GLY A 123 -2.40 9.46 2.47
N ARG A 124 -3.37 10.33 2.22
CA ARG A 124 -3.51 11.16 1.02
C ARG A 124 -4.02 10.37 -0.20
N THR A 125 -3.90 10.93 -1.39
CA THR A 125 -4.56 10.51 -2.62
C THR A 125 -3.55 10.06 -3.69
N PRO A 126 -4.00 9.38 -4.77
CA PRO A 126 -3.12 9.02 -5.89
C PRO A 126 -2.38 10.21 -6.52
N ALA A 127 -2.98 11.39 -6.56
CA ALA A 127 -2.31 12.61 -7.05
C ALA A 127 -1.07 12.94 -6.22
N HIS A 128 -1.16 12.82 -4.90
CA HIS A 128 0.01 13.01 -4.02
C HIS A 128 1.07 11.91 -4.20
N ALA A 129 0.67 10.70 -4.59
CA ALA A 129 1.62 9.61 -4.86
C ALA A 129 2.50 9.91 -6.08
N VAL A 130 1.93 10.54 -7.13
CA VAL A 130 2.69 10.99 -8.31
C VAL A 130 3.83 11.93 -7.91
N ASP A 131 3.55 12.84 -6.99
CA ASP A 131 4.52 13.85 -6.55
C ASP A 131 5.44 13.35 -5.41
N GLY A 132 5.24 12.13 -4.90
CA GLY A 132 6.00 11.58 -3.77
C GLY A 132 5.65 12.23 -2.44
N LEU A 133 4.40 12.65 -2.28
CA LEU A 133 3.91 13.39 -1.11
C LEU A 133 2.99 12.56 -0.22
N LEU A 134 3.12 11.23 -0.21
CA LEU A 134 2.29 10.38 0.64
C LEU A 134 2.62 10.55 2.13
N ASN A 135 1.63 10.32 2.97
CA ASN A 135 1.83 10.05 4.40
C ASN A 135 1.93 8.53 4.58
N ILE A 136 2.99 8.05 5.20
CA ILE A 136 3.27 6.62 5.39
C ILE A 136 3.34 6.31 6.88
N MET A 137 2.44 5.45 7.34
CA MET A 137 2.33 5.00 8.73
C MET A 137 3.02 3.65 8.87
N CYS A 138 4.36 3.63 8.89
CA CYS A 138 5.14 2.40 8.89
C CYS A 138 5.28 1.81 10.30
N ALA A 139 5.22 0.48 10.40
CA ALA A 139 5.47 -0.26 11.63
C ALA A 139 6.14 -1.60 11.32
N GLY A 140 6.84 -2.16 12.33
CA GLY A 140 7.61 -3.38 12.26
C GLY A 140 9.05 -3.17 12.72
N ASP A 141 9.95 -4.08 12.36
CA ASP A 141 11.36 -4.05 12.76
C ASP A 141 12.04 -2.72 12.38
N GLU A 142 12.68 -2.07 13.34
CA GLU A 142 13.32 -0.76 13.14
C GLU A 142 14.52 -0.84 12.19
N GLY A 143 15.27 -1.95 12.20
CA GLY A 143 16.37 -2.18 11.28
C GLY A 143 15.89 -2.28 9.83
N ALA A 144 14.83 -3.05 9.60
CA ALA A 144 14.19 -3.16 8.30
C ALA A 144 13.59 -1.81 7.84
N TYR A 145 12.94 -1.07 8.74
CA TYR A 145 12.46 0.28 8.47
C TYR A 145 13.59 1.21 8.01
N ASN A 146 14.69 1.25 8.76
CA ASN A 146 15.83 2.10 8.43
C ASN A 146 16.47 1.72 7.08
N LYS A 147 16.50 0.42 6.74
CA LYS A 147 16.99 -0.10 5.46
C LYS A 147 16.16 0.42 4.28
N VAL A 148 14.84 0.49 4.40
CA VAL A 148 13.94 0.92 3.31
C VAL A 148 13.56 2.39 3.35
N LEU A 149 13.89 3.12 4.41
CA LEU A 149 13.54 4.54 4.58
C LEU A 149 13.97 5.42 3.38
N PRO A 150 15.14 5.23 2.75
CA PRO A 150 15.50 5.99 1.55
C PRO A 150 14.48 5.80 0.41
N VAL A 151 14.00 4.56 0.21
CA VAL A 151 13.01 4.23 -0.82
C VAL A 151 11.62 4.78 -0.45
N LEU A 152 11.23 4.70 0.83
CA LEU A 152 9.99 5.30 1.31
C LEU A 152 9.94 6.82 1.08
N LYS A 153 11.09 7.52 1.23
CA LYS A 153 11.23 8.96 0.96
C LYS A 153 11.04 9.32 -0.52
N ASP A 154 11.22 8.39 -1.43
CA ASP A 154 10.97 8.65 -2.85
C ASP A 154 9.47 8.73 -3.17
N VAL A 155 8.61 8.13 -2.34
CA VAL A 155 7.15 8.09 -2.55
C VAL A 155 6.36 8.83 -1.46
N GLY A 156 6.99 9.17 -0.33
CA GLY A 156 6.33 9.82 0.81
C GLY A 156 7.07 11.04 1.34
N GLU A 157 6.28 12.03 1.79
CA GLU A 157 6.76 13.25 2.45
C GLU A 157 6.85 13.07 3.97
N ASN A 158 5.80 12.53 4.57
CA ASN A 158 5.72 12.31 6.01
C ASN A 158 5.73 10.80 6.28
N ILE A 159 6.80 10.32 6.88
CA ILE A 159 7.02 8.90 7.15
C ILE A 159 7.22 8.73 8.65
N PHE A 160 6.34 7.94 9.27
CA PHE A 160 6.34 7.69 10.70
C PHE A 160 6.67 6.23 10.96
N HIS A 161 7.56 5.95 11.92
CA HIS A 161 7.74 4.62 12.49
C HIS A 161 6.91 4.52 13.76
N LEU A 162 5.92 3.63 13.76
CA LEU A 162 4.86 3.54 14.79
C LEU A 162 5.07 2.36 15.75
N GLY A 163 6.26 1.77 15.79
CA GLY A 163 6.59 0.66 16.66
C GLY A 163 6.35 -0.71 16.02
N ASP A 164 5.85 -1.67 16.78
CA ASP A 164 5.74 -3.08 16.39
C ASP A 164 4.76 -3.33 15.24
N SER A 165 4.97 -4.47 14.52
CA SER A 165 4.10 -4.92 13.42
C SER A 165 2.61 -4.89 13.76
N GLY A 166 1.81 -4.33 12.85
CA GLY A 166 0.37 -4.13 12.97
C GLY A 166 -0.02 -2.78 13.58
N SER A 167 0.93 -2.00 14.12
CA SER A 167 0.63 -0.66 14.66
C SER A 167 0.28 0.32 13.55
N GLY A 168 0.93 0.26 12.39
CA GLY A 168 0.60 1.08 11.22
C GLY A 168 -0.83 0.84 10.74
N HIS A 169 -1.22 -0.40 10.52
CA HIS A 169 -2.58 -0.77 10.13
C HIS A 169 -3.60 -0.40 11.22
N THR A 170 -3.26 -0.57 12.50
CA THR A 170 -4.14 -0.15 13.62
C THR A 170 -4.41 1.35 13.58
N VAL A 171 -3.36 2.16 13.45
CA VAL A 171 -3.49 3.63 13.35
C VAL A 171 -4.29 4.01 12.10
N LYS A 172 -4.04 3.35 10.96
CA LYS A 172 -4.80 3.58 9.73
C LYS A 172 -6.29 3.29 9.89
N LEU A 173 -6.65 2.19 10.53
CA LEU A 173 -8.05 1.84 10.77
C LEU A 173 -8.74 2.84 11.69
N ILE A 174 -8.06 3.29 12.77
CA ILE A 174 -8.58 4.33 13.69
C ILE A 174 -8.77 5.65 12.92
N ASN A 175 -7.78 6.05 12.12
CA ASN A 175 -7.87 7.28 11.32
C ASN A 175 -9.02 7.23 10.30
N ASN A 176 -9.20 6.09 9.63
CA ASN A 176 -10.30 5.91 8.69
C ASN A 176 -11.66 5.93 9.41
N PHE A 177 -11.79 5.25 10.55
CA PHE A 177 -13.01 5.28 11.37
C PHE A 177 -13.37 6.73 11.76
N PHE A 178 -12.41 7.50 12.28
CA PHE A 178 -12.62 8.90 12.63
C PHE A 178 -13.07 9.73 11.41
N GLY A 179 -12.32 9.66 10.31
CA GLY A 179 -12.61 10.45 9.11
C GLY A 179 -13.99 10.13 8.50
N MET A 180 -14.36 8.86 8.42
CA MET A 180 -15.66 8.44 7.88
C MET A 180 -16.81 8.82 8.81
N THR A 181 -16.61 8.76 10.14
CA THR A 181 -17.62 9.18 11.11
C THR A 181 -17.90 10.68 11.01
N VAL A 182 -16.85 11.50 10.92
CA VAL A 182 -16.98 12.95 10.72
C VAL A 182 -17.69 13.26 9.40
N ALA A 183 -17.30 12.61 8.30
CA ALA A 183 -17.93 12.82 7.00
C ALA A 183 -19.42 12.47 7.03
N ASN A 184 -19.79 11.35 7.66
CA ASN A 184 -21.19 10.94 7.81
C ASN A 184 -21.99 11.97 8.62
N ALA A 185 -21.47 12.39 9.77
CA ALA A 185 -22.12 13.40 10.62
C ALA A 185 -22.31 14.74 9.90
N MET A 186 -21.33 15.17 9.08
CA MET A 186 -21.45 16.36 8.24
C MET A 186 -22.56 16.21 7.20
N CYS A 187 -22.65 15.06 6.51
CA CYS A 187 -23.70 14.80 5.53
C CYS A 187 -25.10 14.87 6.18
N GLU A 188 -25.27 14.27 7.33
CA GLU A 188 -26.54 14.31 8.07
C GLU A 188 -26.89 15.74 8.51
N ALA A 189 -25.92 16.52 9.04
CA ALA A 189 -26.14 17.89 9.43
C ALA A 189 -26.57 18.78 8.25
N PHE A 190 -25.91 18.62 7.08
CA PHE A 190 -26.29 19.35 5.88
C PHE A 190 -27.66 18.92 5.36
N ALA A 191 -28.01 17.65 5.39
CA ALA A 191 -29.32 17.16 4.99
C ALA A 191 -30.42 17.78 5.89
N MET A 192 -30.23 17.80 7.21
CA MET A 192 -31.14 18.46 8.13
C MET A 192 -31.29 19.96 7.86
N ALA A 193 -30.16 20.66 7.63
CA ALA A 193 -30.19 22.08 7.30
C ALA A 193 -30.98 22.34 6.00
N CYS A 194 -30.76 21.54 4.95
CA CYS A 194 -31.53 21.65 3.71
C CYS A 194 -33.04 21.49 3.94
N LEU A 195 -33.47 20.53 4.77
CA LEU A 195 -34.87 20.30 5.09
C LEU A 195 -35.50 21.45 5.89
N LEU A 196 -34.74 22.12 6.75
CA LEU A 196 -35.24 23.24 7.58
C LEU A 196 -35.28 24.57 6.83
N TYR A 197 -34.39 24.79 5.88
CA TYR A 197 -34.24 26.10 5.18
C TYR A 197 -34.79 26.10 3.75
N THR A 198 -35.20 24.97 3.19
CA THR A 198 -35.92 24.93 1.92
C THR A 198 -37.38 25.31 2.17
N SER A 199 -37.72 26.57 1.92
CA SER A 199 -39.12 27.00 1.81
C SER A 199 -39.78 26.22 0.67
N PRO A 200 -41.09 25.82 0.82
CA PRO A 200 -41.82 25.25 -0.31
C PRO A 200 -41.74 26.20 -1.50
N SER A 201 -41.44 25.66 -2.69
CA SER A 201 -41.43 26.44 -3.90
C SER A 201 -42.80 27.11 -4.09
N PRO A 202 -42.88 28.38 -4.55
CA PRO A 202 -44.16 28.99 -4.93
C PRO A 202 -44.95 28.19 -6.00
N ARG A 203 -44.33 27.14 -6.57
CA ARG A 203 -44.98 26.19 -7.50
C ARG A 203 -45.67 25.02 -6.78
N ASP A 204 -45.46 24.86 -5.47
CA ASP A 204 -46.00 23.78 -4.67
C ASP A 204 -47.25 24.24 -3.87
N SER A 205 -47.75 25.46 -4.15
CA SER A 205 -48.95 26.06 -3.57
C SER A 205 -50.08 26.19 -4.60
#